data_77f3e0e2c58748e9f288f1a965aed58f
#
_entry.id   77f3e0e2c58748e9f288f1a965aed58f
#
_cell.length_a   1.000
_cell.length_b   1.000
_cell.length_c   1.000
_cell.angle_alpha   90.00
_cell.angle_beta   90.00
_cell.angle_gamma   90.00
#
_symmetry.space_group_name_H-M   'P 1'
#
loop_
_entity.id
_entity.type
_entity.pdbx_description
1 polymer ?
#
loop_
_entity_poly.entity_id
_entity_poly.type
_entity_poly.pdbx_seq_one_letter_code
_entity_poly.pdbx_strand_id
1 'polypeptide(L)'
;MKIKSIAAICKKNKQVVLFNRYSDSGTLSQYIGDGNAVYPISGLPELDEESILTIFDVPEKQREDWLVRYRDIPEGISFEDTDATEKIIEQGNLSIVYSGKTLKPLQTRRGLVFIESRYLSPVSDVLDVLELYERVTPFGAPYIVAKAGFLLQAVIMPCDVISAQFVQRLQELTRQCAVSLDLREQERERQAAAESAGQFKVDPETGAIIEPESEVGDDD
;
A
#
# COMPACT_ATOMS: atom_id res chain seq x y z
N MET A 1 -5.73 4.33 16.65
CA MET A 1 -6.64 4.51 15.46
C MET A 1 -7.16 5.94 15.38
N LYS A 2 -7.14 6.54 14.19
CA LYS A 2 -7.49 7.97 13.98
C LYS A 2 -8.89 8.11 13.36
N ILE A 3 -9.91 8.35 14.18
CA ILE A 3 -11.32 8.54 13.72
C ILE A 3 -11.44 9.65 12.66
N LYS A 4 -10.71 10.75 12.79
CA LYS A 4 -10.68 11.81 11.77
C LYS A 4 -10.24 11.32 10.39
N SER A 5 -9.34 10.36 10.32
CA SER A 5 -8.92 9.75 9.05
C SER A 5 -10.01 8.86 8.47
N ILE A 6 -10.75 8.12 9.30
CA ILE A 6 -11.92 7.35 8.84
C ILE A 6 -12.99 8.32 8.29
N ALA A 7 -13.28 9.39 9.01
CA ALA A 7 -14.19 10.43 8.54
C ALA A 7 -13.77 11.00 7.18
N ALA A 8 -12.46 11.30 6.98
CA ALA A 8 -11.95 11.80 5.71
C ALA A 8 -12.14 10.79 4.55
N ILE A 9 -11.99 9.48 4.82
CA ILE A 9 -12.26 8.42 3.84
C ILE A 9 -13.74 8.40 3.46
N CYS A 10 -14.63 8.42 4.44
CA CYS A 10 -16.09 8.39 4.23
C CYS A 10 -16.61 9.67 3.56
N LYS A 11 -16.03 10.85 3.85
CA LYS A 11 -16.41 12.14 3.27
C LYS A 11 -16.33 12.17 1.74
N LYS A 12 -15.43 11.39 1.14
CA LYS A 12 -15.28 11.35 -0.33
C LYS A 12 -16.57 10.93 -1.05
N ASN A 13 -17.29 9.96 -0.48
CA ASN A 13 -18.51 9.41 -1.05
C ASN A 13 -19.75 9.77 -0.23
N LYS A 14 -19.61 10.57 0.85
CA LYS A 14 -20.65 10.87 1.83
C LYS A 14 -21.39 9.59 2.30
N GLN A 15 -20.65 8.51 2.47
CA GLN A 15 -21.18 7.20 2.85
C GLN A 15 -20.41 6.63 4.02
N VAL A 16 -21.14 6.09 4.98
CA VAL A 16 -20.64 5.32 6.12
C VAL A 16 -21.33 3.97 6.15
N VAL A 17 -20.56 2.93 6.38
CA VAL A 17 -21.10 1.60 6.67
C VAL A 17 -20.71 1.24 8.09
N LEU A 18 -21.68 0.87 8.91
CA LEU A 18 -21.53 0.39 10.27
C LEU A 18 -21.93 -1.09 10.29
N PHE A 19 -21.01 -1.91 10.80
CA PHE A 19 -21.25 -3.33 11.06
C PHE A 19 -21.36 -3.54 12.57
N ASN A 20 -22.45 -4.13 13.01
CA ASN A 20 -22.68 -4.53 14.39
C ASN A 20 -22.51 -6.04 14.50
N ARG A 21 -21.77 -6.46 15.51
CA ARG A 21 -21.58 -7.85 15.83
C ARG A 21 -21.82 -8.07 17.32
N TYR A 22 -22.69 -8.99 17.63
CA TYR A 22 -22.94 -9.44 18.99
C TYR A 22 -22.20 -10.77 19.25
N SER A 23 -21.42 -10.81 20.32
CA SER A 23 -20.85 -12.06 20.80
C SER A 23 -21.92 -12.93 21.47
N ASP A 24 -21.62 -14.21 21.71
CA ASP A 24 -22.51 -15.11 22.45
C ASP A 24 -22.84 -14.59 23.87
N SER A 25 -21.95 -13.79 24.45
CA SER A 25 -22.16 -13.11 25.73
C SER A 25 -23.02 -11.83 25.62
N GLY A 26 -23.49 -11.46 24.44
CA GLY A 26 -24.26 -10.23 24.19
C GLY A 26 -23.40 -8.96 24.09
N THR A 27 -22.06 -9.09 24.08
CA THR A 27 -21.18 -7.91 23.91
C THR A 27 -21.21 -7.42 22.47
N LEU A 28 -21.50 -6.12 22.27
CA LEU A 28 -21.50 -5.47 20.97
C LEU A 28 -20.08 -5.06 20.58
N SER A 29 -19.65 -5.50 19.40
CA SER A 29 -18.47 -4.99 18.68
C SER A 29 -18.92 -4.26 17.43
N GLN A 30 -18.45 -3.02 17.26
CA GLN A 30 -18.79 -2.20 16.09
C GLN A 30 -17.58 -1.99 15.20
N TYR A 31 -17.84 -1.94 13.90
CA TYR A 31 -16.84 -1.67 12.88
C TYR A 31 -17.39 -0.63 11.91
N ILE A 32 -16.56 0.35 11.54
CA ILE A 32 -16.98 1.50 10.72
C ILE A 32 -16.04 1.70 9.53
N GLY A 33 -16.60 2.10 8.38
CA GLY A 33 -15.80 2.38 7.18
C GLY A 33 -16.63 2.91 6.01
N ASP A 34 -16.05 2.90 4.81
CA ASP A 34 -16.71 3.30 3.57
C ASP A 34 -17.25 2.10 2.76
N GLY A 35 -17.13 0.88 3.31
CA GLY A 35 -17.51 -0.38 2.66
C GLY A 35 -16.36 -1.05 1.91
N ASN A 36 -15.29 -0.33 1.53
CA ASN A 36 -14.07 -0.92 0.96
C ASN A 36 -12.98 -1.11 2.02
N ALA A 37 -13.01 -0.31 3.06
CA ALA A 37 -12.19 -0.52 4.24
C ALA A 37 -13.03 -0.31 5.49
N VAL A 38 -12.80 -1.15 6.50
CA VAL A 38 -13.55 -1.19 7.74
C VAL A 38 -12.59 -1.31 8.92
N TYR A 39 -12.89 -0.57 9.99
CA TYR A 39 -12.03 -0.42 11.17
C TYR A 39 -12.81 -0.77 12.43
N PRO A 40 -12.25 -1.57 13.37
CA PRO A 40 -12.88 -1.84 14.63
C PRO A 40 -12.97 -0.56 15.47
N ILE A 41 -14.09 -0.39 16.16
CA ILE A 41 -14.28 0.71 17.11
C ILE A 41 -14.19 0.12 18.51
N SER A 42 -13.22 0.60 19.27
CA SER A 42 -13.06 0.21 20.68
C SER A 42 -13.00 1.46 21.56
N GLY A 43 -13.54 1.34 22.77
CA GLY A 43 -13.51 2.42 23.75
C GLY A 43 -14.50 3.56 23.49
N LEU A 44 -15.42 3.40 22.55
CA LEU A 44 -16.54 4.31 22.32
C LEU A 44 -17.86 3.63 22.77
N PRO A 45 -18.88 4.43 23.14
CA PRO A 45 -20.22 3.89 23.33
C PRO A 45 -20.78 3.37 22.00
N GLU A 46 -21.90 2.66 22.06
CA GLU A 46 -22.61 2.26 20.86
C GLU A 46 -22.91 3.47 19.98
N LEU A 47 -22.49 3.39 18.72
CA LEU A 47 -22.67 4.45 17.75
C LEU A 47 -23.93 4.21 16.93
N ASP A 48 -24.74 5.26 16.83
CA ASP A 48 -25.86 5.38 15.90
C ASP A 48 -25.53 6.41 14.81
N GLU A 49 -26.48 6.66 13.90
CA GLU A 49 -26.32 7.59 12.80
C GLU A 49 -25.97 9.02 13.28
N GLU A 50 -26.67 9.49 14.31
CA GLU A 50 -26.48 10.85 14.81
C GLU A 50 -25.11 11.03 15.47
N SER A 51 -24.71 10.09 16.28
CA SER A 51 -23.38 10.07 16.94
C SER A 51 -22.25 9.97 15.92
N ILE A 52 -22.38 9.12 14.87
CA ILE A 52 -21.40 9.02 13.79
C ILE A 52 -21.26 10.36 13.07
N LEU A 53 -22.35 10.97 12.63
CA LEU A 53 -22.31 12.25 11.92
C LEU A 53 -21.75 13.38 12.80
N THR A 54 -22.00 13.33 14.10
CA THR A 54 -21.43 14.26 15.07
C THR A 54 -19.93 14.05 15.27
N ILE A 55 -19.48 12.81 15.45
CA ILE A 55 -18.04 12.46 15.60
C ILE A 55 -17.25 12.80 14.32
N PHE A 56 -17.90 12.67 13.15
CA PHE A 56 -17.29 13.03 11.85
C PHE A 56 -17.33 14.53 11.56
N ASP A 57 -17.86 15.32 12.50
CA ASP A 57 -17.99 16.77 12.35
C ASP A 57 -18.72 17.15 11.06
N VAL A 58 -19.88 16.50 10.82
CA VAL A 58 -20.74 16.77 9.68
C VAL A 58 -21.72 17.87 10.07
N PRO A 59 -21.69 19.04 9.39
CA PRO A 59 -22.63 20.12 9.66
C PRO A 59 -24.10 19.67 9.47
N GLU A 60 -25.01 20.12 10.32
CA GLU A 60 -26.43 19.72 10.25
C GLU A 60 -27.03 19.86 8.86
N LYS A 61 -26.75 20.99 8.18
CA LYS A 61 -27.22 21.27 6.81
C LYS A 61 -26.75 20.27 5.74
N GLN A 62 -25.73 19.45 6.05
CA GLN A 62 -25.16 18.47 5.14
C GLN A 62 -25.47 17.03 5.55
N ARG A 63 -26.12 16.82 6.70
CA ARG A 63 -26.41 15.47 7.22
C ARG A 63 -27.35 14.69 6.31
N GLU A 64 -28.33 15.36 5.70
CA GLU A 64 -29.25 14.74 4.75
C GLU A 64 -28.57 14.19 3.49
N ASP A 65 -27.39 14.70 3.13
CA ASP A 65 -26.61 14.23 2.01
C ASP A 65 -25.81 12.95 2.32
N TRP A 66 -25.74 12.56 3.60
CA TRP A 66 -24.96 11.42 4.02
C TRP A 66 -25.80 10.16 4.07
N LEU A 67 -25.20 9.06 3.65
CA LEU A 67 -25.82 7.75 3.69
C LEU A 67 -25.14 6.91 4.77
N VAL A 68 -25.79 6.72 5.90
CA VAL A 68 -25.36 5.79 6.95
C VAL A 68 -26.10 4.47 6.76
N ARG A 69 -25.32 3.39 6.55
CA ARG A 69 -25.86 2.05 6.31
C ARG A 69 -25.44 1.11 7.43
N TYR A 70 -26.43 0.49 8.05
CA TYR A 70 -26.20 -0.65 8.94
C TYR A 70 -26.16 -1.93 8.10
N ARG A 71 -25.16 -2.74 8.33
CA ARG A 71 -24.96 -3.99 7.59
C ARG A 71 -24.52 -5.10 8.54
N ASP A 72 -24.93 -6.31 8.23
CA ASP A 72 -24.31 -7.50 8.80
C ASP A 72 -22.93 -7.71 8.17
N ILE A 73 -22.03 -8.35 8.93
CA ILE A 73 -20.71 -8.74 8.41
C ILE A 73 -20.94 -9.70 7.23
N PRO A 74 -20.36 -9.40 6.04
CA PRO A 74 -20.57 -10.27 4.88
C PRO A 74 -20.07 -11.68 5.15
N GLU A 75 -20.84 -12.67 4.69
CA GLU A 75 -20.43 -14.07 4.77
C GLU A 75 -19.05 -14.27 4.14
N GLY A 76 -18.18 -14.95 4.86
CA GLY A 76 -16.83 -15.28 4.40
C GLY A 76 -15.79 -14.17 4.58
N ILE A 77 -16.15 -13.05 5.22
CA ILE A 77 -15.17 -12.06 5.69
C ILE A 77 -15.09 -12.13 7.21
N SER A 78 -13.93 -12.52 7.73
CA SER A 78 -13.70 -12.60 9.16
C SER A 78 -13.17 -11.27 9.70
N PHE A 79 -13.84 -10.75 10.75
CA PHE A 79 -13.41 -9.57 11.50
C PHE A 79 -12.77 -10.00 12.84
N GLU A 80 -12.40 -11.26 12.97
CA GLU A 80 -11.69 -11.77 14.13
C GLU A 80 -10.23 -11.37 14.11
N ASP A 81 -9.61 -11.33 15.27
CA ASP A 81 -8.18 -11.09 15.40
C ASP A 81 -7.33 -12.20 14.76
N THR A 82 -7.86 -13.42 14.67
CA THR A 82 -7.19 -14.56 14.04
C THR A 82 -8.07 -15.25 13.01
N ASP A 83 -7.45 -15.84 11.99
CA ASP A 83 -8.15 -16.60 10.96
C ASP A 83 -7.25 -17.71 10.41
N ALA A 84 -7.81 -18.90 10.18
CA ALA A 84 -7.07 -20.08 9.71
C ALA A 84 -6.49 -19.90 8.28
N THR A 85 -7.08 -19.02 7.48
CA THR A 85 -6.62 -18.72 6.11
C THR A 85 -5.52 -17.66 6.06
N GLU A 86 -5.21 -17.04 7.20
CA GLU A 86 -4.32 -15.90 7.33
C GLU A 86 -2.89 -16.22 6.90
N LYS A 87 -2.32 -15.34 6.09
CA LYS A 87 -0.90 -15.39 5.71
C LYS A 87 -0.33 -13.98 5.65
N ILE A 88 0.83 -13.78 6.28
CA ILE A 88 1.55 -12.50 6.25
C ILE A 88 1.97 -12.14 4.82
N ILE A 89 1.90 -10.86 4.49
CA ILE A 89 2.32 -10.29 3.21
C ILE A 89 3.57 -9.46 3.43
N GLU A 90 4.63 -9.75 2.68
CA GLU A 90 5.81 -8.90 2.64
C GLU A 90 5.46 -7.54 2.01
N GLN A 91 5.77 -6.47 2.74
CA GLN A 91 5.45 -5.12 2.30
C GLN A 91 6.62 -4.50 1.56
N GLY A 92 6.44 -4.21 0.27
CA GLY A 92 7.36 -3.37 -0.48
C GLY A 92 7.11 -1.86 -0.28
N ASN A 93 8.09 -1.05 -0.67
CA ASN A 93 8.02 0.42 -0.60
C ASN A 93 7.44 1.05 -1.88
N LEU A 94 7.00 0.22 -2.84
CA LEU A 94 6.44 0.71 -4.10
C LEU A 94 5.01 1.20 -3.89
N SER A 95 4.70 2.36 -4.46
CA SER A 95 3.35 2.87 -4.62
C SER A 95 3.16 3.39 -6.04
N ILE A 96 1.97 3.20 -6.59
CA ILE A 96 1.62 3.60 -7.95
C ILE A 96 0.44 4.56 -7.88
N VAL A 97 0.53 5.69 -8.59
CA VAL A 97 -0.62 6.58 -8.78
C VAL A 97 -1.32 6.21 -10.08
N TYR A 98 -2.57 5.79 -9.97
CA TYR A 98 -3.41 5.42 -11.11
C TYR A 98 -4.83 5.93 -10.94
N SER A 99 -5.35 6.65 -11.93
CA SER A 99 -6.69 7.25 -11.91
C SER A 99 -6.98 8.08 -10.65
N GLY A 100 -5.99 8.86 -10.19
CA GLY A 100 -6.11 9.71 -9.01
C GLY A 100 -6.11 8.98 -7.66
N LYS A 101 -5.80 7.68 -7.65
CA LYS A 101 -5.66 6.85 -6.45
C LYS A 101 -4.20 6.47 -6.26
N THR A 102 -3.71 6.55 -5.04
CA THR A 102 -2.41 5.97 -4.67
C THR A 102 -2.62 4.51 -4.27
N LEU A 103 -2.06 3.61 -5.05
CA LEU A 103 -2.21 2.16 -4.92
C LEU A 103 -0.94 1.54 -4.36
N LYS A 104 -1.09 0.66 -3.39
CA LYS A 104 -0.01 -0.18 -2.85
C LYS A 104 -0.17 -1.60 -3.43
N PRO A 105 0.82 -2.10 -4.20
CA PRO A 105 0.81 -3.48 -4.68
C PRO A 105 1.12 -4.43 -3.53
N LEU A 106 0.41 -5.56 -3.48
CA LEU A 106 0.59 -6.62 -2.49
C LEU A 106 0.60 -7.97 -3.20
N GLN A 107 1.66 -8.75 -2.97
CA GLN A 107 1.75 -10.10 -3.48
C GLN A 107 1.02 -11.06 -2.56
N THR A 108 -0.05 -11.67 -3.06
CA THR A 108 -0.84 -12.69 -2.36
C THR A 108 -0.62 -14.07 -2.96
N ARG A 109 -1.12 -15.12 -2.32
CA ARG A 109 -1.14 -16.49 -2.87
C ARG A 109 -1.99 -16.59 -4.16
N ARG A 110 -2.91 -15.65 -4.35
CA ARG A 110 -3.81 -15.58 -5.51
C ARG A 110 -3.31 -14.62 -6.60
N GLY A 111 -2.07 -14.11 -6.46
CA GLY A 111 -1.45 -13.18 -7.37
C GLY A 111 -1.36 -11.76 -6.81
N LEU A 112 -1.04 -10.82 -7.67
CA LEU A 112 -0.89 -9.42 -7.32
C LEU A 112 -2.26 -8.78 -7.12
N VAL A 113 -2.43 -8.07 -5.99
CA VAL A 113 -3.60 -7.24 -5.71
C VAL A 113 -3.15 -5.82 -5.35
N PHE A 114 -4.06 -4.87 -5.41
CA PHE A 114 -3.80 -3.48 -5.04
C PHE A 114 -4.77 -3.02 -3.97
N ILE A 115 -4.28 -2.29 -2.98
CA ILE A 115 -5.13 -1.55 -2.03
C ILE A 115 -4.89 -0.05 -2.18
N GLU A 116 -5.91 0.78 -1.91
CA GLU A 116 -5.70 2.23 -1.83
C GLU A 116 -4.93 2.56 -0.55
N SER A 117 -3.78 3.23 -0.68
CA SER A 117 -2.91 3.58 0.46
C SER A 117 -3.62 4.42 1.52
N ARG A 118 -4.65 5.19 1.15
CA ARG A 118 -5.44 5.98 2.10
C ARG A 118 -6.12 5.14 3.18
N TYR A 119 -6.39 3.86 2.90
CA TYR A 119 -7.00 2.96 3.89
C TYR A 119 -6.07 2.57 5.04
N LEU A 120 -4.76 2.84 4.91
CA LEU A 120 -3.81 2.68 6.01
C LEU A 120 -3.69 3.96 6.88
N SER A 121 -4.26 5.09 6.43
CA SER A 121 -4.20 6.36 7.18
C SER A 121 -4.85 6.30 8.58
N PRO A 122 -6.01 5.62 8.80
CA PRO A 122 -6.61 5.52 10.14
C PRO A 122 -5.77 4.75 11.16
N VAL A 123 -4.86 3.91 10.69
CA VAL A 123 -3.97 3.07 11.52
C VAL A 123 -2.52 3.57 11.51
N SER A 124 -2.29 4.80 11.06
CA SER A 124 -0.95 5.38 10.91
C SER A 124 -0.21 5.63 12.23
N ASP A 125 -0.87 5.56 13.37
CA ASP A 125 -0.29 5.62 14.71
C ASP A 125 0.41 4.31 15.13
N VAL A 126 0.19 3.23 14.42
CA VAL A 126 0.79 1.90 14.68
C VAL A 126 1.54 1.34 13.46
N LEU A 127 1.89 2.18 12.48
CA LEU A 127 2.55 1.74 11.24
C LEU A 127 3.87 0.99 11.46
N ASP A 128 4.63 1.35 12.49
CA ASP A 128 5.93 0.73 12.79
C ASP A 128 5.81 -0.75 13.21
N VAL A 129 4.62 -1.15 13.68
CA VAL A 129 4.30 -2.52 14.10
C VAL A 129 3.15 -3.12 13.30
N LEU A 130 2.74 -2.43 12.21
CA LEU A 130 1.62 -2.85 11.40
C LEU A 130 2.07 -3.89 10.38
N GLU A 131 1.44 -5.04 10.44
CA GLU A 131 1.61 -6.13 9.48
C GLU A 131 0.35 -6.26 8.63
N LEU A 132 0.53 -6.60 7.35
CA LEU A 132 -0.56 -6.91 6.45
C LEU A 132 -0.66 -8.41 6.24
N TYR A 133 -1.89 -8.92 6.29
CA TYR A 133 -2.18 -10.32 6.09
C TYR A 133 -3.18 -10.50 4.95
N GLU A 134 -2.95 -11.51 4.13
CA GLU A 134 -3.96 -12.04 3.23
C GLU A 134 -4.88 -12.97 4.00
N ARG A 135 -6.18 -12.80 3.83
CA ARG A 135 -7.22 -13.76 4.14
C ARG A 135 -8.01 -14.08 2.90
N VAL A 136 -8.67 -15.20 2.87
CA VAL A 136 -9.40 -15.68 1.67
C VAL A 136 -10.84 -16.00 2.04
N THR A 137 -11.78 -15.47 1.26
CA THR A 137 -13.19 -15.83 1.40
C THR A 137 -13.42 -17.30 1.00
N PRO A 138 -14.54 -17.94 1.37
CA PRO A 138 -14.89 -19.29 0.92
C PRO A 138 -14.93 -19.43 -0.61
N PHE A 139 -15.18 -18.33 -1.32
CA PHE A 139 -15.19 -18.30 -2.79
C PHE A 139 -13.80 -18.07 -3.40
N GLY A 140 -12.76 -17.99 -2.57
CA GLY A 140 -11.39 -17.83 -3.01
C GLY A 140 -10.96 -16.40 -3.32
N ALA A 141 -11.77 -15.39 -3.06
CA ALA A 141 -11.39 -13.99 -3.23
C ALA A 141 -10.48 -13.54 -2.05
N PRO A 142 -9.31 -12.95 -2.32
CA PRO A 142 -8.44 -12.43 -1.28
C PRO A 142 -8.99 -11.11 -0.72
N TYR A 143 -8.82 -10.90 0.58
CA TYR A 143 -8.96 -9.61 1.23
C TYR A 143 -7.80 -9.37 2.18
N ILE A 144 -7.54 -8.12 2.51
CA ILE A 144 -6.36 -7.72 3.28
C ILE A 144 -6.78 -7.32 4.68
N VAL A 145 -6.06 -7.81 5.65
CA VAL A 145 -6.22 -7.46 7.06
C VAL A 145 -4.95 -6.78 7.55
N ALA A 146 -5.10 -5.62 8.17
CA ALA A 146 -4.01 -4.93 8.84
C ALA A 146 -4.08 -5.23 10.34
N LYS A 147 -2.96 -5.65 10.94
CA LYS A 147 -2.87 -6.00 12.37
C LYS A 147 -1.71 -5.29 13.02
N ALA A 148 -1.88 -4.92 14.29
CA ALA A 148 -0.81 -4.48 15.17
C ALA A 148 -0.64 -5.55 16.27
N GLY A 149 0.43 -6.34 16.16
CA GLY A 149 0.58 -7.58 16.90
C GLY A 149 -0.55 -8.56 16.59
N PHE A 150 -1.32 -8.96 17.61
CA PHE A 150 -2.44 -9.89 17.41
C PHE A 150 -3.76 -9.21 17.08
N LEU A 151 -3.87 -7.88 17.28
CA LEU A 151 -5.13 -7.16 17.17
C LEU A 151 -5.42 -6.69 15.77
N LEU A 152 -6.60 -6.98 15.27
CA LEU A 152 -7.13 -6.46 14.01
C LEU A 152 -7.29 -4.95 14.08
N GLN A 153 -6.75 -4.25 13.10
CA GLN A 153 -6.83 -2.78 12.98
C GLN A 153 -7.69 -2.34 11.79
N ALA A 154 -7.68 -3.12 10.71
CA ALA A 154 -8.50 -2.85 9.53
C ALA A 154 -8.75 -4.10 8.71
N VAL A 155 -9.89 -4.15 8.04
CA VAL A 155 -10.20 -5.07 6.94
C VAL A 155 -10.33 -4.23 5.68
N ILE A 156 -9.56 -4.56 4.64
CA ILE A 156 -9.46 -3.76 3.41
C ILE A 156 -9.72 -4.65 2.21
N MET A 157 -10.67 -4.25 1.38
CA MET A 157 -10.93 -4.92 0.11
C MET A 157 -9.96 -4.44 -0.96
N PRO A 158 -9.36 -5.34 -1.75
CA PRO A 158 -8.53 -4.97 -2.89
C PRO A 158 -9.30 -4.14 -3.91
N CYS A 159 -8.58 -3.26 -4.61
CA CYS A 159 -9.12 -2.50 -5.73
C CYS A 159 -9.06 -3.35 -6.99
N ASP A 160 -10.17 -3.43 -7.73
CA ASP A 160 -10.19 -4.01 -9.07
C ASP A 160 -9.66 -3.00 -10.10
N VAL A 161 -8.34 -2.97 -10.26
CA VAL A 161 -7.64 -2.06 -11.19
C VAL A 161 -6.87 -2.80 -12.28
N ILE A 162 -6.73 -4.14 -12.17
CA ILE A 162 -5.96 -4.94 -13.13
C ILE A 162 -6.81 -5.17 -14.37
N SER A 163 -6.56 -4.33 -15.38
CA SER A 163 -7.18 -4.41 -16.70
C SER A 163 -6.11 -4.49 -17.78
N ALA A 164 -6.46 -4.87 -19.00
CA ALA A 164 -5.53 -4.89 -20.12
C ALA A 164 -4.84 -3.54 -20.33
N GLN A 165 -5.57 -2.43 -20.20
CA GLN A 165 -5.03 -1.07 -20.29
C GLN A 165 -4.03 -0.78 -19.15
N PHE A 166 -4.32 -1.17 -17.93
CA PHE A 166 -3.44 -1.00 -16.79
C PHE A 166 -2.12 -1.75 -17.00
N VAL A 167 -2.21 -3.03 -17.40
CA VAL A 167 -1.04 -3.88 -17.68
C VAL A 167 -0.19 -3.27 -18.79
N GLN A 168 -0.80 -2.84 -19.89
CA GLN A 168 -0.08 -2.19 -21.00
C GLN A 168 0.67 -0.93 -20.56
N ARG A 169 0.05 -0.09 -19.69
CA ARG A 169 0.70 1.11 -19.15
C ARG A 169 1.89 0.78 -18.27
N LEU A 170 1.77 -0.25 -17.41
CA LEU A 170 2.88 -0.71 -16.57
C LEU A 170 4.02 -1.27 -17.42
N GLN A 171 3.73 -2.06 -18.46
CA GLN A 171 4.74 -2.60 -19.37
C GLN A 171 5.52 -1.48 -20.06
N GLU A 172 4.81 -0.47 -20.57
CA GLU A 172 5.45 0.68 -21.21
C GLU A 172 6.34 1.46 -20.22
N LEU A 173 5.87 1.69 -19.01
CA LEU A 173 6.65 2.35 -17.95
C LEU A 173 7.90 1.53 -17.58
N THR A 174 7.79 0.22 -17.47
CA THR A 174 8.91 -0.68 -17.19
C THR A 174 9.95 -0.61 -18.30
N ARG A 175 9.51 -0.62 -19.59
CA ARG A 175 10.40 -0.47 -20.73
C ARG A 175 11.14 0.87 -20.71
N GLN A 176 10.47 1.97 -20.41
CA GLN A 176 11.10 3.29 -20.31
C GLN A 176 12.12 3.36 -19.17
N CYS A 177 11.82 2.74 -18.03
CA CYS A 177 12.76 2.64 -16.91
C CYS A 177 14.01 1.84 -17.30
N ALA A 178 13.87 0.72 -18.01
CA ALA A 178 15.00 -0.08 -18.47
C ALA A 178 15.91 0.74 -19.40
N VAL A 179 15.34 1.40 -20.41
CA VAL A 179 16.11 2.29 -21.31
C VAL A 179 16.84 3.39 -20.52
N SER A 180 16.21 3.97 -19.51
CA SER A 180 16.84 5.01 -18.69
C SER A 180 18.00 4.48 -17.85
N LEU A 181 17.93 3.23 -17.41
CA LEU A 181 19.02 2.57 -16.68
C LEU A 181 20.21 2.32 -17.61
N ASP A 182 19.97 1.76 -18.81
CA ASP A 182 21.00 1.50 -19.82
C ASP A 182 21.74 2.78 -20.20
N LEU A 183 21.02 3.89 -20.43
CA LEU A 183 21.63 5.17 -20.72
C LEU A 183 22.53 5.69 -19.58
N ARG A 184 22.09 5.56 -18.34
CA ARG A 184 22.90 5.97 -17.17
C ARG A 184 24.14 5.09 -17.00
N GLU A 185 24.05 3.81 -17.31
CA GLU A 185 25.18 2.90 -17.27
C GLU A 185 26.22 3.28 -18.33
N GLN A 186 25.79 3.50 -19.57
CA GLN A 186 26.65 4.01 -20.64
C GLN A 186 27.31 5.35 -20.32
N GLU A 187 26.58 6.28 -19.68
CA GLU A 187 27.15 7.56 -19.25
C GLU A 187 28.23 7.35 -18.17
N ARG A 188 28.01 6.46 -17.21
CA ARG A 188 29.01 6.13 -16.18
C ARG A 188 30.26 5.49 -16.79
N GLU A 189 30.10 4.56 -17.73
CA GLU A 189 31.21 3.94 -18.44
C GLU A 189 32.03 4.98 -19.23
N ARG A 190 31.35 5.89 -19.91
CA ARG A 190 32.03 6.98 -20.64
C ARG A 190 32.78 7.92 -19.71
N GLN A 191 32.20 8.26 -18.55
CA GLN A 191 32.88 9.09 -17.56
C GLN A 191 34.09 8.38 -16.96
N ALA A 192 33.97 7.10 -16.59
CA ALA A 192 35.08 6.30 -16.10
C ALA A 192 36.21 6.16 -17.13
N ALA A 193 35.86 5.94 -18.40
CA ALA A 193 36.83 5.90 -19.49
C ALA A 193 37.53 7.25 -19.72
N ALA A 194 36.80 8.36 -19.61
CA ALA A 194 37.36 9.70 -19.74
C ALA A 194 38.30 10.04 -18.57
N GLU A 195 37.94 9.66 -17.34
CA GLU A 195 38.77 9.84 -16.16
C GLU A 195 40.05 8.99 -16.23
N SER A 196 39.98 7.76 -16.70
CA SER A 196 41.15 6.91 -16.90
C SER A 196 42.05 7.39 -18.04
N ALA A 197 41.47 7.92 -19.12
CA ALA A 197 42.23 8.53 -20.21
C ALA A 197 42.90 9.86 -19.84
N GLY A 198 42.36 10.58 -18.86
CA GLY A 198 42.92 11.84 -18.35
C GLY A 198 44.04 11.67 -17.32
N GLN A 199 44.29 10.47 -16.81
CA GLN A 199 45.36 10.18 -15.88
C GLN A 199 46.67 9.86 -16.60
N PHE A 200 47.29 10.86 -17.23
CA PHE A 200 48.68 10.74 -17.66
C PHE A 200 49.59 10.75 -16.43
N LYS A 201 50.35 9.66 -16.22
CA LYS A 201 51.43 9.67 -15.25
C LYS A 201 52.57 10.50 -15.84
N VAL A 202 52.92 11.58 -15.17
CA VAL A 202 54.10 12.39 -15.51
C VAL A 202 55.25 11.94 -14.62
N ASP A 203 56.39 11.62 -15.23
CA ASP A 203 57.63 11.34 -14.50
C ASP A 203 58.07 12.60 -13.75
N PRO A 204 58.16 12.55 -12.41
CA PRO A 204 58.49 13.71 -11.62
C PRO A 204 59.93 14.27 -11.83
N GLU A 205 60.84 13.49 -12.39
CA GLU A 205 62.24 13.88 -12.64
C GLU A 205 62.44 14.46 -14.05
N THR A 206 61.75 13.90 -15.04
CA THR A 206 61.94 14.28 -16.46
C THR A 206 60.84 15.11 -17.03
N GLY A 207 59.66 15.18 -16.36
CA GLY A 207 58.45 15.85 -16.87
C GLY A 207 57.83 15.15 -18.10
N ALA A 208 58.29 13.92 -18.44
CA ALA A 208 57.79 13.18 -19.58
C ALA A 208 56.47 12.49 -19.23
N ILE A 209 55.55 12.40 -20.17
CA ILE A 209 54.31 11.62 -20.05
C ILE A 209 54.64 10.15 -20.15
N ILE A 210 54.35 9.37 -19.10
CA ILE A 210 54.51 7.91 -19.09
C ILE A 210 53.27 7.33 -19.72
N GLU A 211 53.34 6.82 -20.93
CA GLU A 211 52.25 6.03 -21.54
C GLU A 211 52.09 4.72 -20.75
N PRO A 212 50.87 4.25 -20.45
CA PRO A 212 50.67 2.97 -19.83
C PRO A 212 51.16 1.88 -20.77
N GLU A 213 52.06 1.05 -20.29
CA GLU A 213 52.55 -0.14 -21.05
C GLU A 213 51.32 -1.00 -21.40
N SER A 214 51.09 -1.17 -22.70
CA SER A 214 50.14 -2.17 -23.19
C SER A 214 50.68 -3.54 -22.82
N GLU A 215 50.03 -4.24 -21.90
CA GLU A 215 50.29 -5.68 -21.68
C GLU A 215 49.97 -6.42 -22.99
N VAL A 216 51.03 -6.62 -23.77
CA VAL A 216 51.02 -7.61 -24.86
C VAL A 216 51.04 -8.97 -24.17
N GLY A 217 49.86 -9.62 -24.14
CA GLY A 217 49.77 -11.00 -23.73
C GLY A 217 50.61 -11.85 -24.66
N ASP A 218 51.69 -12.42 -24.14
CA ASP A 218 52.37 -13.54 -24.76
C ASP A 218 51.46 -14.77 -24.64
N ASP A 219 50.85 -15.13 -25.75
CA ASP A 219 50.33 -16.47 -25.99
C ASP A 219 51.50 -17.38 -26.38
N ASP A 220 51.84 -18.32 -25.51
CA ASP A 220 52.49 -19.57 -25.80
C ASP A 220 51.73 -20.75 -25.17
#